data_3e82d89a06162030c0d984947c4f7f2d
#
_entry.id   3e82d89a06162030c0d984947c4f7f2d
#
_cell.length_a   1.000
_cell.length_b   1.000
_cell.length_c   1.000
_cell.angle_alpha   90.00
_cell.angle_beta   90.00
_cell.angle_gamma   90.00
#
_symmetry.space_group_name_H-M   'P 1'
#
loop_
_entity.id
_entity.type
_entity.pdbx_description
1 polymer ?
#
loop_
_entity_poly.entity_id
_entity_poly.type
_entity_poly.pdbx_seq_one_letter_code
_entity_poly.pdbx_strand_id
1 'polypeptide(L)'
;MKNKLDESICAEGTPNKMTKNEIMEILPHRPPMLLIEEGELADGVSICRYTIKGDEFFLQGHFPGNPVVPGVIQCEMMAQASCFLVGKKDNNVTPYFTGMEKVRFKKKVVPGDCITLKSELVKQKGAFYFVKCSGEVMGEICCTAEISFALM
;
A
#
# COMPACT_ATOMS: atom_id res chain seq x y z
N MET A 1 25.17 7.99 -12.61
CA MET A 1 24.37 9.22 -12.44
C MET A 1 22.95 8.83 -12.04
N LYS A 2 22.56 9.06 -10.80
CA LYS A 2 21.15 8.99 -10.42
C LYS A 2 20.46 10.20 -11.05
N ASN A 3 19.49 9.96 -11.91
CA ASN A 3 18.72 11.01 -12.55
C ASN A 3 17.92 11.80 -11.52
N LYS A 4 18.05 13.11 -11.51
CA LYS A 4 17.28 14.06 -10.68
C LYS A 4 15.74 13.99 -10.88
N LEU A 5 15.26 13.08 -11.71
CA LEU A 5 13.84 12.85 -11.97
C LEU A 5 13.17 11.91 -10.94
N ASP A 6 13.97 11.20 -10.13
CA ASP A 6 13.45 10.21 -9.18
C ASP A 6 12.89 10.79 -7.89
N GLU A 7 13.35 11.95 -7.48
CA GLU A 7 12.88 12.59 -6.23
C GLU A 7 11.55 13.35 -6.41
N SER A 8 11.18 13.68 -7.65
CA SER A 8 10.00 14.49 -7.92
C SER A 8 8.68 13.70 -7.93
N ILE A 9 8.73 12.38 -8.17
CA ILE A 9 7.52 11.55 -8.29
C ILE A 9 6.81 11.35 -6.95
N CYS A 10 7.57 11.32 -5.85
CA CYS A 10 7.02 11.27 -4.48
C CYS A 10 6.92 12.63 -3.79
N ALA A 11 7.50 13.69 -4.35
CA ALA A 11 7.65 14.98 -3.68
C ALA A 11 6.59 16.03 -4.05
N GLU A 12 5.85 15.85 -5.15
CA GLU A 12 4.82 16.82 -5.55
C GLU A 12 3.45 16.42 -5.01
N GLY A 13 2.99 17.18 -4.01
CA GLY A 13 1.64 17.06 -3.49
C GLY A 13 0.59 17.35 -4.54
N THR A 14 -0.23 16.36 -4.88
CA THR A 14 -1.46 16.61 -5.63
C THR A 14 -2.49 17.30 -4.72
N PRO A 15 -3.40 18.14 -5.26
CA PRO A 15 -4.37 18.89 -4.45
C PRO A 15 -5.34 18.04 -3.61
N ASN A 16 -5.41 16.73 -3.85
CA ASN A 16 -6.31 15.78 -3.17
C ASN A 16 -5.57 14.80 -2.26
N LYS A 17 -4.32 15.09 -1.91
CA LYS A 17 -3.48 14.21 -1.11
C LYS A 17 -3.87 14.28 0.37
N MET A 18 -4.14 13.13 0.97
CA MET A 18 -4.49 13.05 2.39
C MET A 18 -3.29 13.32 3.28
N THR A 19 -3.54 13.99 4.40
CA THR A 19 -2.56 14.16 5.48
C THR A 19 -2.36 12.86 6.25
N LYS A 20 -1.28 12.77 7.04
CA LYS A 20 -1.04 11.61 7.91
C LYS A 20 -2.21 11.36 8.87
N ASN A 21 -2.81 12.42 9.42
CA ASN A 21 -3.95 12.29 10.31
C ASN A 21 -5.19 11.72 9.61
N GLU A 22 -5.47 12.18 8.39
CA GLU A 22 -6.58 11.66 7.57
C GLU A 22 -6.36 10.18 7.21
N ILE A 23 -5.12 9.78 6.91
CA ILE A 23 -4.75 8.39 6.69
C ILE A 23 -5.03 7.55 7.94
N MET A 24 -4.66 8.04 9.11
CA MET A 24 -4.86 7.38 10.39
C MET A 24 -6.34 7.34 10.83
N GLU A 25 -7.21 8.15 10.24
CA GLU A 25 -8.65 8.05 10.41
C GLU A 25 -9.26 6.91 9.58
N ILE A 26 -8.65 6.59 8.45
CA ILE A 26 -9.08 5.48 7.58
C ILE A 26 -8.48 4.16 8.05
N LEU A 27 -7.18 4.16 8.37
CA LEU A 27 -6.44 2.97 8.79
C LEU A 27 -6.28 2.94 10.30
N PRO A 28 -6.65 1.83 10.97
CA PRO A 28 -6.38 1.65 12.40
C PRO A 28 -4.90 1.35 12.68
N HIS A 29 -4.13 1.01 11.67
CA HIS A 29 -2.70 0.73 11.76
C HIS A 29 -1.92 1.93 12.31
N ARG A 30 -0.88 1.65 13.07
CA ARG A 30 0.03 2.64 13.63
C ARG A 30 1.48 2.20 13.41
N PRO A 31 2.45 3.13 13.39
CA PRO A 31 3.85 2.71 13.29
C PRO A 31 4.20 1.65 14.35
N PRO A 32 4.98 0.62 13.98
CA PRO A 32 5.68 0.43 12.70
C PRO A 32 4.86 -0.27 11.60
N MET A 33 3.60 -0.64 11.83
CA MET A 33 2.75 -1.36 10.87
C MET A 33 1.94 -0.45 9.95
N LEU A 34 2.01 0.86 10.11
CA LEU A 34 1.41 1.79 9.16
C LEU A 34 2.33 1.94 7.95
N LEU A 35 1.94 1.36 6.83
CA LEU A 35 2.75 1.25 5.61
C LEU A 35 2.22 2.10 4.45
N ILE A 36 1.50 3.17 4.78
CA ILE A 36 1.01 4.16 3.83
C ILE A 36 1.44 5.55 4.32
N GLU A 37 2.06 6.32 3.46
CA GLU A 37 2.46 7.72 3.74
C GLU A 37 1.57 8.72 3.01
N GLU A 38 1.04 8.33 1.86
CA GLU A 38 0.21 9.18 1.01
C GLU A 38 -0.95 8.36 0.47
N GLY A 39 -2.11 8.97 0.40
CA GLY A 39 -3.30 8.31 -0.15
C GLY A 39 -4.23 9.30 -0.83
N GLU A 40 -4.85 8.84 -1.90
CA GLU A 40 -5.90 9.55 -2.60
C GLU A 40 -6.90 8.55 -3.20
N LEU A 41 -8.10 9.01 -3.44
CA LEU A 41 -9.12 8.26 -4.15
C LEU A 41 -9.49 9.04 -5.42
N ALA A 42 -9.28 8.43 -6.58
CA ALA A 42 -9.53 9.05 -7.87
C ALA A 42 -10.29 8.07 -8.77
N ASP A 43 -11.49 8.46 -9.22
CA ASP A 43 -12.32 7.68 -10.15
C ASP A 43 -12.56 6.22 -9.69
N GLY A 44 -12.78 6.02 -8.38
CA GLY A 44 -13.03 4.70 -7.81
C GLY A 44 -11.77 3.83 -7.63
N VAL A 45 -10.59 4.40 -7.85
CA VAL A 45 -9.29 3.73 -7.62
C VAL A 45 -8.61 4.39 -6.44
N SER A 46 -8.16 3.60 -5.46
CA SER A 46 -7.27 4.10 -4.42
C SER A 46 -5.84 4.13 -4.95
N ILE A 47 -5.14 5.21 -4.69
CA ILE A 47 -3.74 5.38 -5.07
C ILE A 47 -2.99 5.80 -3.82
N CYS A 48 -2.13 4.92 -3.34
CA CYS A 48 -1.35 5.14 -2.12
C CYS A 48 0.13 5.01 -2.40
N ARG A 49 0.96 5.63 -1.56
CA ARG A 49 2.43 5.58 -1.74
C ARG A 49 3.12 5.35 -0.41
N TYR A 50 4.25 4.66 -0.50
CA TYR A 50 5.17 4.47 0.60
C TYR A 50 6.61 4.45 0.06
N THR A 51 7.50 5.20 0.69
CA THR A 51 8.93 5.22 0.36
C THR A 51 9.69 4.32 1.32
N ILE A 52 10.42 3.36 0.77
CA ILE A 52 11.26 2.45 1.54
C ILE A 52 12.53 3.19 1.99
N LYS A 53 12.70 3.33 3.30
CA LYS A 53 13.80 4.12 3.89
C LYS A 53 15.06 3.29 4.08
N GLY A 54 14.91 2.03 4.50
CA GLY A 54 16.00 1.11 4.74
C GLY A 54 16.14 0.67 6.21
N ASP A 55 15.46 1.36 7.13
CA ASP A 55 15.48 1.07 8.57
C ASP A 55 14.20 0.39 9.08
N GLU A 56 13.30 0.02 8.17
CA GLU A 56 12.05 -0.64 8.52
C GLU A 56 12.31 -2.01 9.15
N PHE A 57 11.47 -2.40 10.12
CA PHE A 57 11.59 -3.65 10.85
C PHE A 57 11.62 -4.89 9.94
N PHE A 58 10.89 -4.87 8.83
CA PHE A 58 10.77 -5.99 7.90
C PHE A 58 12.00 -6.17 6.99
N LEU A 59 12.92 -5.24 6.99
CA LEU A 59 14.20 -5.36 6.27
C LEU A 59 15.30 -5.99 7.13
N GLN A 60 15.13 -5.98 8.45
CA GLN A 60 16.12 -6.55 9.38
C GLN A 60 16.18 -8.06 9.21
N GLY A 61 17.31 -8.56 8.71
CA GLY A 61 17.47 -9.98 8.41
C GLY A 61 16.90 -10.45 7.06
N HIS A 62 16.31 -9.56 6.27
CA HIS A 62 15.72 -9.92 4.97
C HIS A 62 16.26 -9.05 3.82
N PHE A 63 17.53 -9.21 3.40
CA PHE A 63 18.53 -10.18 3.87
C PHE A 63 19.78 -9.43 4.31
N PRO A 64 20.67 -10.01 5.14
CA PRO A 64 21.89 -9.32 5.57
C PRO A 64 22.71 -8.81 4.39
N GLY A 65 22.99 -7.50 4.35
CA GLY A 65 23.71 -6.86 3.26
C GLY A 65 22.95 -6.75 1.93
N ASN A 66 21.72 -7.25 1.86
CA ASN A 66 20.88 -7.24 0.65
C ASN A 66 19.41 -7.03 1.03
N PRO A 67 19.02 -5.83 1.49
CA PRO A 67 17.67 -5.57 1.96
C PRO A 67 16.67 -5.58 0.79
N VAL A 68 15.62 -6.37 0.94
CA VAL A 68 14.51 -6.50 -0.01
C VAL A 68 13.21 -6.52 0.78
N VAL A 69 12.22 -5.77 0.34
CA VAL A 69 10.90 -5.78 0.97
C VAL A 69 10.27 -7.16 0.80
N PRO A 70 9.94 -7.85 1.91
CA PRO A 70 9.29 -9.16 1.83
C PRO A 70 7.99 -9.10 1.02
N GLY A 71 7.73 -10.13 0.21
CA GLY A 71 6.52 -10.19 -0.59
C GLY A 71 5.24 -10.10 0.24
N VAL A 72 5.23 -10.72 1.42
CA VAL A 72 4.08 -10.65 2.35
C VAL A 72 3.83 -9.23 2.87
N ILE A 73 4.87 -8.42 3.01
CA ILE A 73 4.74 -7.00 3.37
C ILE A 73 4.16 -6.19 2.21
N GLN A 74 4.53 -6.50 0.97
CA GLN A 74 3.91 -5.88 -0.20
C GLN A 74 2.41 -6.21 -0.27
N CYS A 75 2.01 -7.43 0.08
CA CYS A 75 0.61 -7.81 0.20
C CYS A 75 -0.10 -6.99 1.29
N GLU A 76 0.54 -6.79 2.44
CA GLU A 76 0.00 -5.94 3.51
C GLU A 76 -0.14 -4.48 3.06
N MET A 77 0.84 -3.95 2.35
CA MET A 77 0.75 -2.60 1.77
C MET A 77 -0.44 -2.47 0.82
N MET A 78 -0.65 -3.46 -0.06
CA MET A 78 -1.79 -3.48 -0.98
C MET A 78 -3.12 -3.56 -0.23
N ALA A 79 -3.19 -4.35 0.84
CA ALA A 79 -4.39 -4.47 1.67
C ALA A 79 -4.71 -3.15 2.38
N GLN A 80 -3.72 -2.48 2.96
CA GLN A 80 -3.90 -1.17 3.59
C GLN A 80 -4.37 -0.12 2.58
N ALA A 81 -3.77 -0.08 1.39
CA ALA A 81 -4.19 0.81 0.32
C ALA A 81 -5.66 0.57 -0.09
N SER A 82 -6.11 -0.67 -0.04
CA SER A 82 -7.49 -1.04 -0.40
C SER A 82 -8.52 -0.49 0.57
N CYS A 83 -8.15 -0.25 1.83
CA CYS A 83 -9.06 0.34 2.83
C CYS A 83 -9.52 1.74 2.45
N PHE A 84 -8.78 2.46 1.63
CA PHE A 84 -9.16 3.78 1.14
C PHE A 84 -10.40 3.74 0.23
N LEU A 85 -10.68 2.61 -0.41
CA LEU A 85 -11.89 2.42 -1.21
C LEU A 85 -13.17 2.45 -0.37
N VAL A 86 -13.05 2.14 0.90
CA VAL A 86 -14.17 2.11 1.84
C VAL A 86 -14.27 3.40 2.65
N GLY A 87 -13.16 4.13 2.77
CA GLY A 87 -13.08 5.39 3.48
C GLY A 87 -13.14 5.28 5.00
N LYS A 88 -13.40 6.41 5.67
CA LYS A 88 -13.48 6.50 7.12
C LYS A 88 -14.64 5.66 7.66
N LYS A 89 -14.34 4.85 8.67
CA LYS A 89 -15.30 3.99 9.37
C LYS A 89 -15.47 4.43 10.82
N ASP A 90 -16.53 3.92 11.44
CA ASP A 90 -16.71 4.05 12.89
C ASP A 90 -15.55 3.42 13.64
N ASN A 91 -15.19 4.00 14.79
CA ASN A 91 -14.04 3.57 15.60
C ASN A 91 -14.11 2.11 16.09
N ASN A 92 -15.26 1.46 15.93
CA ASN A 92 -15.49 0.08 16.35
C ASN A 92 -15.31 -0.95 15.24
N VAL A 93 -14.88 -0.51 14.06
CA VAL A 93 -14.73 -1.39 12.89
C VAL A 93 -13.26 -1.53 12.53
N THR A 94 -12.81 -2.77 12.46
CA THR A 94 -11.42 -3.11 12.13
C THR A 94 -11.37 -3.90 10.82
N PRO A 95 -10.48 -3.56 9.88
CA PRO A 95 -10.26 -4.35 8.68
C PRO A 95 -9.41 -5.58 9.00
N TYR A 96 -9.93 -6.76 8.67
CA TYR A 96 -9.20 -8.02 8.78
C TYR A 96 -8.93 -8.62 7.42
N PHE A 97 -7.69 -8.98 7.18
CA PHE A 97 -7.28 -9.66 5.97
C PHE A 97 -7.94 -11.05 5.92
N THR A 98 -8.72 -11.37 4.90
CA THR A 98 -9.45 -12.64 4.81
C THR A 98 -8.93 -13.58 3.74
N GLY A 99 -8.20 -13.09 2.77
CA GLY A 99 -7.63 -13.93 1.74
C GLY A 99 -6.86 -13.17 0.68
N MET A 100 -6.05 -13.89 -0.07
CA MET A 100 -5.35 -13.38 -1.24
C MET A 100 -5.22 -14.47 -2.29
N GLU A 101 -5.39 -14.10 -3.54
CA GLU A 101 -5.30 -14.99 -4.70
C GLU A 101 -4.49 -14.33 -5.81
N LYS A 102 -3.97 -15.14 -6.71
CA LYS A 102 -3.23 -14.69 -7.89
C LYS A 102 -2.12 -13.69 -7.57
N VAL A 103 -1.44 -13.93 -6.46
CA VAL A 103 -0.32 -13.09 -6.02
C VAL A 103 0.88 -13.34 -6.93
N ARG A 104 1.47 -12.27 -7.46
CA ARG A 104 2.68 -12.33 -8.27
C ARG A 104 3.64 -11.22 -7.87
N PHE A 105 4.90 -11.59 -7.70
CA PHE A 105 6.01 -10.66 -7.47
C PHE A 105 6.89 -10.65 -8.71
N LYS A 106 6.92 -9.55 -9.42
CA LYS A 106 7.58 -9.42 -10.72
C LYS A 106 8.93 -8.72 -10.64
N LYS A 107 9.12 -7.90 -9.59
CA LYS A 107 10.33 -7.10 -9.42
C LYS A 107 10.60 -6.87 -7.93
N LYS A 108 11.86 -6.86 -7.55
CA LYS A 108 12.27 -6.52 -6.17
C LYS A 108 11.93 -5.07 -5.84
N VAL A 109 11.53 -4.86 -4.60
CA VAL A 109 11.37 -3.53 -4.01
C VAL A 109 12.47 -3.38 -2.94
N VAL A 110 13.27 -2.34 -3.05
CA VAL A 110 14.48 -2.15 -2.24
C VAL A 110 14.50 -0.74 -1.62
N PRO A 111 15.35 -0.49 -0.61
CA PRO A 111 15.48 0.85 -0.03
C PRO A 111 15.75 1.92 -1.08
N GLY A 112 15.07 3.05 -0.95
CA GLY A 112 15.06 4.15 -1.90
C GLY A 112 13.93 4.10 -2.93
N ASP A 113 13.25 2.96 -3.06
CA ASP A 113 12.08 2.86 -3.94
C ASP A 113 10.86 3.52 -3.31
N CYS A 114 10.09 4.23 -4.14
CA CYS A 114 8.75 4.67 -3.79
C CYS A 114 7.74 3.74 -4.47
N ILE A 115 7.05 2.94 -3.68
CA ILE A 115 6.03 2.04 -4.20
C ILE A 115 4.68 2.76 -4.28
N THR A 116 4.06 2.74 -5.46
CA THR A 116 2.70 3.21 -5.69
C THR A 116 1.76 2.02 -5.70
N LEU A 117 0.78 2.05 -4.82
CA LEU A 117 -0.19 0.98 -4.61
C LEU A 117 -1.53 1.42 -5.18
N LYS A 118 -2.08 0.65 -6.09
CA LYS A 118 -3.39 0.93 -6.70
C LYS A 118 -4.34 -0.21 -6.39
N SER A 119 -5.56 0.15 -6.03
CA SER A 119 -6.61 -0.83 -5.72
C SER A 119 -7.96 -0.38 -6.28
N GLU A 120 -8.71 -1.33 -6.81
CA GLU A 120 -10.07 -1.13 -7.27
C GLU A 120 -10.99 -2.22 -6.72
N LEU A 121 -12.22 -1.84 -6.38
CA LEU A 121 -13.22 -2.76 -5.87
C LEU A 121 -13.75 -3.64 -7.00
N VAL A 122 -13.69 -4.96 -6.80
CA VAL A 122 -14.29 -5.94 -7.72
C VAL A 122 -15.72 -6.23 -7.31
N LYS A 123 -15.95 -6.52 -6.01
CA LYS A 123 -17.26 -6.76 -5.45
C LYS A 123 -17.26 -6.57 -3.94
N GLN A 124 -18.45 -6.35 -3.38
CA GLN A 124 -18.70 -6.35 -1.95
C GLN A 124 -19.80 -7.34 -1.63
N LYS A 125 -19.64 -8.10 -0.56
CA LYS A 125 -20.65 -9.02 -0.05
C LYS A 125 -20.74 -8.88 1.47
N GLY A 126 -21.75 -8.17 1.95
CA GLY A 126 -21.89 -7.85 3.36
C GLY A 126 -20.69 -7.04 3.86
N ALA A 127 -20.03 -7.54 4.89
CA ALA A 127 -18.82 -6.94 5.45
C ALA A 127 -17.54 -7.27 4.66
N PHE A 128 -17.63 -8.12 3.63
CA PHE A 128 -16.48 -8.59 2.85
C PHE A 128 -16.28 -7.78 1.58
N TYR A 129 -15.06 -7.34 1.37
CA TYR A 129 -14.62 -6.58 0.20
C TYR A 129 -13.60 -7.39 -0.58
N PHE A 130 -13.79 -7.43 -1.90
CA PHE A 130 -12.90 -8.12 -2.84
C PHE A 130 -12.32 -7.08 -3.79
N VAL A 131 -11.01 -6.97 -3.81
CA VAL A 131 -10.28 -5.91 -4.51
C VAL A 131 -9.20 -6.48 -5.40
N LYS A 132 -8.90 -5.78 -6.46
CA LYS A 132 -7.78 -6.06 -7.36
C LYS A 132 -6.71 -5.00 -7.13
N CYS A 133 -5.49 -5.46 -6.86
CA CYS A 133 -4.41 -4.60 -6.41
C CYS A 133 -3.16 -4.75 -7.25
N SER A 134 -2.40 -3.67 -7.33
CA SER A 134 -1.05 -3.68 -7.88
C SER A 134 -0.14 -2.76 -7.09
N GLY A 135 1.16 -3.07 -7.11
CA GLY A 135 2.23 -2.18 -6.67
C GLY A 135 3.17 -1.90 -7.84
N GLU A 136 3.61 -0.68 -7.97
CA GLU A 136 4.54 -0.28 -9.01
C GLU A 136 5.61 0.66 -8.47
N VAL A 137 6.81 0.57 -9.04
CA VAL A 137 7.94 1.45 -8.77
C VAL A 137 8.37 2.05 -10.10
N MET A 138 8.41 3.38 -10.19
CA MET A 138 8.77 4.09 -11.43
C MET A 138 7.96 3.64 -12.65
N GLY A 139 6.67 3.39 -12.45
CA GLY A 139 5.76 2.95 -13.52
C GLY A 139 5.86 1.47 -13.90
N GLU A 140 6.79 0.71 -13.31
CA GLU A 140 6.90 -0.73 -13.53
C GLU A 140 6.19 -1.53 -12.45
N ILE A 141 5.34 -2.46 -12.85
CA ILE A 141 4.65 -3.37 -11.92
C ILE A 141 5.66 -4.24 -11.20
N CYS A 142 5.67 -4.19 -9.88
CA CYS A 142 6.47 -5.05 -9.02
C CYS A 142 5.67 -6.17 -8.35
N CYS A 143 4.38 -5.95 -8.09
CA CYS A 143 3.49 -6.97 -7.53
C CYS A 143 2.05 -6.77 -7.98
N THR A 144 1.29 -7.86 -8.00
CA THR A 144 -0.15 -7.86 -8.25
C THR A 144 -0.82 -8.89 -7.34
N ALA A 145 -2.07 -8.65 -6.98
CA ALA A 145 -2.86 -9.60 -6.18
C ALA A 145 -4.35 -9.30 -6.30
N GLU A 146 -5.15 -10.32 -6.05
CA GLU A 146 -6.56 -10.18 -5.67
C GLU A 146 -6.65 -10.40 -4.16
N ILE A 147 -7.19 -9.43 -3.44
CA ILE A 147 -7.22 -9.42 -1.98
C ILE A 147 -8.66 -9.34 -1.50
N SER A 148 -8.96 -10.03 -0.41
CA SER A 148 -10.20 -9.83 0.32
C SER A 148 -9.93 -9.41 1.76
N PHE A 149 -10.79 -8.56 2.28
CA PHE A 149 -10.80 -8.17 3.69
C PHE A 149 -12.23 -7.99 4.17
N ALA A 150 -12.41 -8.11 5.48
CA ALA A 150 -13.69 -7.90 6.13
C ALA A 150 -13.60 -6.75 7.13
N LEU A 151 -14.65 -5.98 7.20
CA LEU A 151 -14.81 -4.92 8.20
C LEU A 151 -15.72 -5.43 9.33
N MET A 152 -15.13 -5.69 10.49
CA MET A 152 -15.82 -6.24 11.66
C MET A 152 -15.49 -5.47 12.94
#